data_020ea6df0b1d72ec31451223e69e2bf3
#
_entry.id   020ea6df0b1d72ec31451223e69e2bf3
#
_cell.length_a   1.000
_cell.length_b   1.000
_cell.length_c   1.000
_cell.angle_alpha   90.00
_cell.angle_beta   90.00
_cell.angle_gamma   90.00
#
_symmetry.space_group_name_H-M   'P 1'
#
loop_
_entity.id
_entity.type
_entity.pdbx_description
1 polymer ?
#
loop_
_entity_poly.entity_id
_entity_poly.type
_entity_poly.pdbx_seq_one_letter_code
_entity_poly.pdbx_strand_id
1 'polypeptide(L)'
;VYPGELHLIYSRDLQRNSILADAMLGLAPVTRGGIRFLGEDWAELSGDAACRLRRGVGRVQREGNWMETRSVMENLLLPLRHHTLIPEQQLRTSASDLAQRFGLPGLPLQLPGACATADLQRAACIRAFLGRPQLVVLEHPALSGDRDLIRPLMESIQQVRRRQGAVIWFTEHLSLMSDRGIPADRRYRIDSNQLHEWETDQ
;
A
#
# COMPACT_ATOMS: atom_id res chain seq x y z
N VAL A 1 8.53 -8.10 -9.66
CA VAL A 1 8.76 -6.66 -9.43
C VAL A 1 10.18 -6.48 -8.94
N TYR A 2 10.94 -5.59 -9.56
CA TYR A 2 12.32 -5.30 -9.18
C TYR A 2 12.41 -4.03 -8.32
N PRO A 3 13.53 -3.82 -7.59
CA PRO A 3 13.76 -2.59 -6.84
C PRO A 3 13.59 -1.34 -7.71
N GLY A 4 12.86 -0.36 -7.20
CA GLY A 4 12.60 0.91 -7.88
C GLY A 4 11.43 0.89 -8.88
N GLU A 5 10.80 -0.26 -9.13
CA GLU A 5 9.69 -0.36 -10.10
C GLU A 5 8.32 -0.02 -9.48
N LEU A 6 7.46 0.53 -10.33
CA LEU A 6 6.02 0.66 -10.12
C LEU A 6 5.29 -0.22 -11.14
N HIS A 7 4.54 -1.20 -10.65
CA HIS A 7 3.65 -2.02 -11.47
C HIS A 7 2.21 -1.61 -11.24
N LEU A 8 1.49 -1.33 -12.31
CA LEU A 8 0.07 -1.01 -12.30
C LEU A 8 -0.72 -2.21 -12.80
N ILE A 9 -1.71 -2.67 -12.03
CA ILE A 9 -2.48 -3.87 -12.33
C ILE A 9 -3.96 -3.51 -12.38
N TYR A 10 -4.55 -3.63 -13.56
CA TYR A 10 -5.98 -3.45 -13.76
C TYR A 10 -6.74 -4.74 -13.44
N SER A 11 -7.76 -4.63 -12.61
CA SER A 11 -8.71 -5.70 -12.34
C SER A 11 -10.01 -5.12 -11.78
N ARG A 12 -11.14 -5.65 -12.23
CA ARG A 12 -12.48 -5.31 -11.69
C ARG A 12 -12.88 -6.19 -10.51
N ASP A 13 -12.18 -7.30 -10.30
CA ASP A 13 -12.44 -8.22 -9.20
C ASP A 13 -11.67 -7.77 -7.96
N LEU A 14 -12.33 -6.97 -7.14
CA LEU A 14 -11.73 -6.37 -5.95
C LEU A 14 -11.37 -7.41 -4.89
N GLN A 15 -12.17 -8.48 -4.77
CA GLN A 15 -11.88 -9.56 -3.84
C GLN A 15 -10.62 -10.33 -4.25
N ARG A 16 -10.48 -10.61 -5.54
CA ARG A 16 -9.26 -11.23 -6.09
C ARG A 16 -8.03 -10.38 -5.87
N ASN A 17 -8.14 -9.06 -6.04
CA ASN A 17 -7.04 -8.14 -5.77
C ASN A 17 -6.55 -8.26 -4.32
N SER A 18 -7.47 -8.31 -3.36
CA SER A 18 -7.13 -8.46 -1.94
C SER A 18 -6.51 -9.84 -1.64
N ILE A 19 -7.03 -10.93 -2.24
CA ILE A 19 -6.44 -12.27 -2.09
C ILE A 19 -5.03 -12.31 -2.68
N LEU A 20 -4.81 -11.70 -3.84
CA LEU A 20 -3.49 -11.62 -4.46
C LEU A 20 -2.53 -10.77 -3.62
N ALA A 21 -3.00 -9.64 -3.09
CA ALA A 21 -2.24 -8.82 -2.16
C ALA A 21 -1.88 -9.60 -0.89
N ASP A 22 -2.82 -10.37 -0.32
CA ASP A 22 -2.55 -11.24 0.84
C ASP A 22 -1.48 -12.29 0.51
N ALA A 23 -1.57 -12.94 -0.64
CA ALA A 23 -0.57 -13.91 -1.07
C ALA A 23 0.82 -13.27 -1.25
N MET A 24 0.90 -12.07 -1.84
CA MET A 24 2.16 -11.33 -1.99
C MET A 24 2.82 -10.98 -0.65
N LEU A 25 2.04 -10.90 0.43
CA LEU A 25 2.52 -10.62 1.78
C LEU A 25 2.67 -11.89 2.65
N GLY A 26 2.47 -13.07 2.07
CA GLY A 26 2.50 -14.34 2.80
C GLY A 26 1.39 -14.43 3.86
N LEU A 27 0.23 -13.80 3.63
CA LEU A 27 -0.95 -13.87 4.48
C LEU A 27 -1.98 -14.88 3.95
N ALA A 28 -1.88 -15.26 2.68
CA ALA A 28 -2.67 -16.31 2.07
C ALA A 28 -1.77 -17.37 1.45
N PRO A 29 -2.16 -18.67 1.50
CA PRO A 29 -1.36 -19.75 0.93
C PRO A 29 -1.35 -19.69 -0.61
N VAL A 30 -0.25 -20.13 -1.20
CA VAL A 30 -0.10 -20.31 -2.66
C VAL A 30 -0.22 -21.79 -2.99
N THR A 31 -1.13 -22.12 -3.92
CA THR A 31 -1.42 -23.52 -4.27
C THR A 31 -0.34 -24.13 -5.16
N ARG A 32 0.28 -23.33 -6.03
CA ARG A 32 1.36 -23.76 -6.93
C ARG A 32 2.36 -22.62 -7.13
N GLY A 33 3.64 -22.96 -7.19
CA GLY A 33 4.73 -21.99 -7.26
C GLY A 33 5.07 -21.43 -5.89
N GLY A 34 5.72 -20.28 -5.83
CA GLY A 34 6.13 -19.60 -4.60
C GLY A 34 6.20 -18.10 -4.79
N ILE A 35 6.16 -17.37 -3.70
CA ILE A 35 6.32 -15.91 -3.67
C ILE A 35 7.48 -15.58 -2.76
N ARG A 36 8.44 -14.83 -3.31
CA ARG A 36 9.62 -14.38 -2.56
C ARG A 36 9.60 -12.87 -2.37
N PHE A 37 9.97 -12.46 -1.17
CA PHE A 37 10.22 -11.07 -0.87
C PHE A 37 11.62 -10.92 -0.26
N LEU A 38 12.44 -10.05 -0.82
CA LEU A 38 13.86 -9.85 -0.45
C LEU A 38 14.68 -11.16 -0.46
N GLY A 39 14.37 -12.07 -1.39
CA GLY A 39 15.03 -13.37 -1.52
C GLY A 39 14.44 -14.50 -0.69
N GLU A 40 13.64 -14.19 0.32
CA GLU A 40 13.02 -15.15 1.23
C GLU A 40 11.67 -15.64 0.68
N ASP A 41 11.44 -16.95 0.70
CA ASP A 41 10.15 -17.55 0.31
C ASP A 41 9.20 -17.55 1.51
N TRP A 42 8.00 -16.98 1.36
CA TRP A 42 7.02 -16.92 2.45
C TRP A 42 6.64 -18.30 3.02
N ALA A 43 6.65 -19.33 2.18
CA ALA A 43 6.28 -20.69 2.58
C ALA A 43 7.34 -21.36 3.48
N GLU A 44 8.58 -20.88 3.43
CA GLU A 44 9.70 -21.43 4.18
C GLU A 44 9.94 -20.69 5.52
N LEU A 45 9.24 -19.57 5.75
CA LEU A 45 9.46 -18.74 6.93
C LEU A 45 8.64 -19.21 8.14
N SER A 46 9.25 -19.17 9.32
CA SER A 46 8.51 -19.24 10.58
C SER A 46 7.61 -18.00 10.75
N GLY A 47 6.59 -18.10 11.59
CA GLY A 47 5.67 -17.00 11.86
C GLY A 47 6.40 -15.71 12.28
N ASP A 48 7.40 -15.83 13.15
CA ASP A 48 8.21 -14.69 13.62
C ASP A 48 9.08 -14.10 12.51
N ALA A 49 9.69 -14.94 11.67
CA ALA A 49 10.48 -14.49 10.54
C ALA A 49 9.61 -13.76 9.50
N ALA A 50 8.46 -14.33 9.17
CA ALA A 50 7.47 -13.69 8.30
C ALA A 50 6.98 -12.35 8.87
N CYS A 51 6.72 -12.29 10.18
CA CYS A 51 6.32 -11.06 10.85
C CYS A 51 7.40 -9.98 10.77
N ARG A 52 8.67 -10.35 10.98
CA ARG A 52 9.81 -9.44 10.80
C ARG A 52 9.94 -8.96 9.37
N LEU A 53 9.76 -9.82 8.39
CA LEU A 53 9.89 -9.47 6.98
C LEU A 53 8.77 -8.51 6.53
N ARG A 54 7.54 -8.69 7.04
CA ARG A 54 6.40 -7.79 6.75
C ARG A 54 6.59 -6.36 7.23
N ARG A 55 7.54 -6.08 8.14
CA ARG A 55 7.87 -4.68 8.52
C ARG A 55 8.31 -3.83 7.33
N GLY A 56 8.92 -4.47 6.32
CA GLY A 56 9.32 -3.82 5.08
C GLY A 56 8.19 -3.57 4.10
N VAL A 57 6.94 -3.89 4.46
CA VAL A 57 5.79 -3.77 3.56
C VAL A 57 4.80 -2.73 4.07
N GLY A 58 4.46 -1.78 3.21
CA GLY A 58 3.31 -0.89 3.38
C GLY A 58 2.13 -1.39 2.57
N ARG A 59 0.91 -1.28 3.11
CA ARG A 59 -0.30 -1.70 2.40
C ARG A 59 -1.42 -0.68 2.59
N VAL A 60 -2.01 -0.25 1.51
CA VAL A 60 -3.31 0.42 1.50
C VAL A 60 -4.34 -0.63 1.15
N GLN A 61 -5.19 -0.98 2.11
CA GLN A 61 -6.33 -1.88 1.91
C GLN A 61 -7.56 -1.04 1.57
N ARG A 62 -8.40 -1.57 0.70
CA ARG A 62 -9.59 -0.87 0.22
C ARG A 62 -10.50 -0.35 1.34
N GLU A 63 -10.76 -1.17 2.36
CA GLU A 63 -11.62 -0.84 3.49
C GLU A 63 -10.85 -0.29 4.69
N GLY A 64 -9.54 -0.06 4.54
CA GLY A 64 -8.67 0.48 5.56
C GLY A 64 -8.28 -0.50 6.67
N ASN A 65 -9.11 -1.49 7.00
CA ASN A 65 -8.93 -2.45 8.12
C ASN A 65 -8.53 -1.73 9.42
N TRP A 66 -9.45 -0.92 9.89
CA TRP A 66 -9.27 -0.12 11.10
C TRP A 66 -9.65 -0.91 12.35
N MET A 67 -8.85 -0.76 13.39
CA MET A 67 -9.24 -1.18 14.74
C MET A 67 -10.21 -0.13 15.29
N GLU A 68 -11.49 -0.44 15.31
CA GLU A 68 -12.59 0.47 15.68
C GLU A 68 -12.51 0.97 17.13
N THR A 69 -11.80 0.26 17.99
CA THR A 69 -11.61 0.61 19.41
C THR A 69 -10.41 1.53 19.66
N ARG A 70 -9.69 1.92 18.60
CA ARG A 70 -8.51 2.80 18.68
C ARG A 70 -8.69 4.00 17.78
N SER A 71 -8.12 5.13 18.19
CA SER A 71 -8.09 6.33 17.34
C SER A 71 -7.38 6.03 16.01
N VAL A 72 -7.68 6.83 14.98
CA VAL A 72 -6.99 6.71 13.70
C VAL A 72 -5.48 6.90 13.88
N MET A 73 -5.04 7.88 14.67
CA MET A 73 -3.63 8.07 15.00
C MET A 73 -2.99 6.80 15.59
N GLU A 74 -3.65 6.15 16.55
CA GLU A 74 -3.13 4.90 17.12
C GLU A 74 -3.02 3.79 16.08
N ASN A 75 -4.01 3.66 15.20
CA ASN A 75 -3.98 2.73 14.08
C ASN A 75 -2.80 2.98 13.12
N LEU A 76 -2.47 4.26 12.87
CA LEU A 76 -1.32 4.63 12.03
C LEU A 76 0.01 4.20 12.64
N LEU A 77 0.17 4.41 13.94
CA LEU A 77 1.44 4.19 14.64
C LEU A 77 1.64 2.74 15.07
N LEU A 78 0.56 1.97 15.22
CA LEU A 78 0.58 0.61 15.77
C LEU A 78 1.61 -0.32 15.11
N PRO A 79 1.73 -0.41 13.77
CA PRO A 79 2.70 -1.30 13.14
C PRO A 79 4.15 -0.98 13.56
N LEU A 80 4.50 0.30 13.60
CA LEU A 80 5.85 0.71 13.95
C LEU A 80 6.14 0.61 15.45
N ARG A 81 5.16 0.90 16.30
CA ARG A 81 5.27 0.68 17.75
C ARG A 81 5.55 -0.77 18.08
N HIS A 82 4.90 -1.69 17.36
CA HIS A 82 5.05 -3.13 17.61
C HIS A 82 6.36 -3.71 17.07
N HIS A 83 6.85 -3.14 15.98
CA HIS A 83 7.95 -3.75 15.24
C HIS A 83 9.27 -2.98 15.28
N THR A 84 9.32 -1.81 15.92
CA THR A 84 10.52 -0.99 15.96
C THR A 84 10.78 -0.43 17.36
N LEU A 85 12.01 0.02 17.59
CA LEU A 85 12.40 0.74 18.82
C LEU A 85 12.44 2.27 18.58
N ILE A 86 11.77 2.76 17.53
CA ILE A 86 11.74 4.19 17.25
C ILE A 86 10.98 4.91 18.37
N PRO A 87 11.55 5.98 18.94
CA PRO A 87 10.88 6.74 19.98
C PRO A 87 9.52 7.28 19.53
N GLU A 88 8.54 7.23 20.42
CA GLU A 88 7.16 7.64 20.14
C GLU A 88 7.07 9.05 19.53
N GLN A 89 7.85 10.00 20.05
CA GLN A 89 7.89 11.36 19.53
C GLN A 89 8.33 11.40 18.07
N GLN A 90 9.31 10.60 17.69
CA GLN A 90 9.79 10.54 16.30
C GLN A 90 8.75 9.90 15.38
N LEU A 91 8.03 8.86 15.85
CA LEU A 91 6.93 8.26 15.10
C LEU A 91 5.81 9.27 14.85
N ARG A 92 5.41 10.02 15.87
CA ARG A 92 4.39 11.07 15.77
C ARG A 92 4.80 12.18 14.81
N THR A 93 6.03 12.65 14.90
CA THR A 93 6.56 13.68 13.98
C THR A 93 6.50 13.18 12.55
N SER A 94 7.03 11.97 12.27
CA SER A 94 7.01 11.40 10.92
C SER A 94 5.59 11.19 10.37
N ALA A 95 4.68 10.76 11.23
CA ALA A 95 3.27 10.59 10.86
C ALA A 95 2.59 11.95 10.60
N SER A 96 2.88 12.98 11.40
CA SER A 96 2.35 14.33 11.20
C SER A 96 2.85 14.96 9.90
N ASP A 97 4.12 14.79 9.56
CA ASP A 97 4.68 15.25 8.29
C ASP A 97 3.97 14.61 7.09
N LEU A 98 3.70 13.30 7.18
CA LEU A 98 2.92 12.62 6.16
C LEU A 98 1.46 13.08 6.14
N ALA A 99 0.84 13.30 7.30
CA ALA A 99 -0.53 13.80 7.38
C ALA A 99 -0.69 15.13 6.64
N GLN A 100 0.22 16.07 6.85
CA GLN A 100 0.23 17.35 6.14
C GLN A 100 0.40 17.17 4.62
N ARG A 101 1.30 16.27 4.18
CA ARG A 101 1.48 15.99 2.75
C ARG A 101 0.23 15.40 2.12
N PHE A 102 -0.47 14.52 2.83
CA PHE A 102 -1.72 13.93 2.38
C PHE A 102 -2.95 14.83 2.60
N GLY A 103 -2.75 16.09 3.03
CA GLY A 103 -3.81 17.09 3.15
C GLY A 103 -4.70 16.93 4.39
N LEU A 104 -4.23 16.21 5.41
CA LEU A 104 -4.89 16.19 6.71
C LEU A 104 -4.37 17.36 7.57
N PRO A 105 -5.25 18.04 8.35
CA PRO A 105 -4.83 19.14 9.22
C PRO A 105 -3.96 18.68 10.39
N GLY A 106 -3.88 17.38 10.63
CA GLY A 106 -3.10 16.73 11.66
C GLY A 106 -3.45 15.26 11.78
N LEU A 107 -2.89 14.57 12.78
CA LEU A 107 -3.22 13.17 13.04
C LEU A 107 -4.62 13.07 13.67
N PRO A 108 -5.57 12.34 13.07
CA PRO A 108 -6.92 12.23 13.62
C PRO A 108 -6.93 11.48 14.95
N LEU A 109 -7.45 12.12 15.99
CA LEU A 109 -7.57 11.56 17.33
C LEU A 109 -8.89 10.84 17.57
N GLN A 110 -9.83 10.95 16.61
CA GLN A 110 -11.14 10.32 16.64
C GLN A 110 -11.03 8.82 16.31
N LEU A 111 -12.06 8.07 16.69
CA LEU A 111 -12.26 6.69 16.25
C LEU A 111 -12.57 6.64 14.73
N PRO A 112 -12.25 5.55 14.02
CA PRO A 112 -12.50 5.45 12.58
C PRO A 112 -13.94 5.77 12.18
N GLY A 113 -14.92 5.25 12.92
CA GLY A 113 -16.34 5.51 12.65
C GLY A 113 -16.80 6.97 12.79
N ALA A 114 -15.97 7.83 13.39
CA ALA A 114 -16.25 9.28 13.52
C ALA A 114 -15.49 10.13 12.49
N CYS A 115 -14.73 9.51 11.59
CA CYS A 115 -13.95 10.20 10.57
C CYS A 115 -14.64 10.13 9.20
N ALA A 116 -14.42 11.16 8.37
CA ALA A 116 -14.88 11.12 6.98
C ALA A 116 -14.12 10.04 6.20
N THR A 117 -14.79 9.38 5.26
CA THR A 117 -14.19 8.32 4.42
C THR A 117 -12.96 8.80 3.67
N ALA A 118 -12.96 10.03 3.16
CA ALA A 118 -11.82 10.62 2.49
C ALA A 118 -10.60 10.77 3.42
N ASP A 119 -10.82 11.17 4.68
CA ASP A 119 -9.75 11.30 5.67
C ASP A 119 -9.20 9.93 6.08
N LEU A 120 -10.07 8.92 6.20
CA LEU A 120 -9.65 7.54 6.43
C LEU A 120 -8.81 7.00 5.27
N GLN A 121 -9.16 7.33 4.03
CA GLN A 121 -8.38 6.93 2.85
C GLN A 121 -6.99 7.57 2.86
N ARG A 122 -6.90 8.86 3.17
CA ARG A 122 -5.62 9.57 3.35
C ARG A 122 -4.81 8.96 4.49
N ALA A 123 -5.46 8.66 5.61
CA ALA A 123 -4.84 7.99 6.74
C ALA A 123 -4.32 6.59 6.38
N ALA A 124 -5.04 5.81 5.56
CA ALA A 124 -4.57 4.52 5.08
C ALA A 124 -3.29 4.65 4.23
N CYS A 125 -3.21 5.68 3.39
CA CYS A 125 -1.99 6.00 2.65
C CYS A 125 -0.85 6.38 3.60
N ILE A 126 -1.10 7.24 4.59
CA ILE A 126 -0.09 7.60 5.60
C ILE A 126 0.47 6.34 6.27
N ARG A 127 -0.40 5.43 6.73
CA ARG A 127 0.01 4.17 7.36
C ARG A 127 0.91 3.32 6.46
N ALA A 128 0.58 3.24 5.17
CA ALA A 128 1.34 2.45 4.21
C ALA A 128 2.73 3.01 3.91
N PHE A 129 2.88 4.34 3.89
CA PHE A 129 4.16 4.99 3.60
C PHE A 129 5.00 5.32 4.84
N LEU A 130 4.41 5.22 6.04
CA LEU A 130 5.12 5.39 7.30
C LEU A 130 6.12 4.23 7.50
N GLY A 131 7.33 4.53 8.00
CA GLY A 131 8.33 3.49 8.27
C GLY A 131 9.25 3.13 7.11
N ARG A 132 9.17 3.83 5.98
CA ARG A 132 10.06 3.64 4.81
C ARG A 132 10.00 2.23 4.23
N PRO A 133 8.85 1.77 3.76
CA PRO A 133 8.67 0.42 3.24
C PRO A 133 9.56 0.14 2.02
N GLN A 134 9.96 -1.13 1.85
CA GLN A 134 10.67 -1.66 0.69
C GLN A 134 9.71 -2.17 -0.40
N LEU A 135 8.48 -2.52 0.00
CA LEU A 135 7.38 -2.82 -0.90
C LEU A 135 6.13 -2.06 -0.44
N VAL A 136 5.42 -1.46 -1.38
CA VAL A 136 4.09 -0.88 -1.11
C VAL A 136 3.07 -1.55 -2.02
N VAL A 137 2.00 -2.07 -1.43
CA VAL A 137 0.86 -2.64 -2.15
C VAL A 137 -0.34 -1.70 -1.96
N LEU A 138 -0.84 -1.16 -3.06
CA LEU A 138 -1.93 -0.20 -3.08
C LEU A 138 -3.17 -0.86 -3.68
N GLU A 139 -4.20 -1.07 -2.86
CA GLU A 139 -5.50 -1.57 -3.32
C GLU A 139 -6.48 -0.40 -3.37
N HIS A 140 -6.68 0.13 -4.57
CA HIS A 140 -7.60 1.26 -4.80
C HIS A 140 -7.32 2.45 -3.87
N PRO A 141 -6.09 3.00 -3.86
CA PRO A 141 -5.66 3.99 -2.87
C PRO A 141 -6.38 5.33 -3.00
N ALA A 142 -7.00 5.61 -4.13
CA ALA A 142 -7.76 6.83 -4.37
C ALA A 142 -9.22 6.47 -4.70
N LEU A 143 -10.16 7.08 -3.98
CA LEU A 143 -11.57 7.02 -4.33
C LEU A 143 -11.81 7.83 -5.59
N SER A 144 -12.81 7.42 -6.38
CA SER A 144 -13.23 8.15 -7.57
C SER A 144 -13.57 9.60 -7.21
N GLY A 145 -12.79 10.55 -7.72
CA GLY A 145 -13.04 11.99 -7.54
C GLY A 145 -12.10 12.72 -6.58
N ASP A 146 -11.31 12.03 -5.74
CA ASP A 146 -10.31 12.70 -4.89
C ASP A 146 -9.00 12.96 -5.68
N ARG A 147 -9.03 14.01 -6.51
CA ARG A 147 -7.86 14.43 -7.30
C ARG A 147 -6.73 14.95 -6.42
N ASP A 148 -7.05 15.46 -5.24
CA ASP A 148 -6.06 16.04 -4.32
C ASP A 148 -5.19 14.95 -3.68
N LEU A 149 -5.68 13.72 -3.62
CA LEU A 149 -4.92 12.57 -3.11
C LEU A 149 -3.87 12.06 -4.11
N ILE A 150 -4.11 12.19 -5.41
CA ILE A 150 -3.21 11.61 -6.44
C ILE A 150 -1.80 12.20 -6.38
N ARG A 151 -1.69 13.51 -6.22
CA ARG A 151 -0.38 14.17 -6.17
C ARG A 151 0.48 13.70 -5.00
N PRO A 152 0.05 13.77 -3.73
CA PRO A 152 0.84 13.29 -2.60
C PRO A 152 1.09 11.77 -2.65
N LEU A 153 0.18 11.00 -3.22
CA LEU A 153 0.36 9.58 -3.47
C LEU A 153 1.52 9.34 -4.43
N MET A 154 1.55 10.04 -5.59
CA MET A 154 2.62 9.93 -6.58
C MET A 154 3.98 10.38 -6.02
N GLU A 155 4.01 11.47 -5.26
CA GLU A 155 5.23 11.93 -4.57
C GLU A 155 5.77 10.87 -3.59
N SER A 156 4.87 10.24 -2.84
CA SER A 156 5.23 9.16 -1.90
C SER A 156 5.72 7.90 -2.62
N ILE A 157 5.07 7.51 -3.72
CA ILE A 157 5.51 6.41 -4.61
C ILE A 157 6.92 6.70 -5.13
N GLN A 158 7.17 7.91 -5.63
CA GLN A 158 8.51 8.27 -6.12
C GLN A 158 9.58 8.22 -5.02
N GLN A 159 9.25 8.59 -3.78
CA GLN A 159 10.18 8.48 -2.65
C GLN A 159 10.53 7.02 -2.35
N VAL A 160 9.55 6.10 -2.39
CA VAL A 160 9.79 4.66 -2.24
C VAL A 160 10.73 4.17 -3.35
N ARG A 161 10.43 4.48 -4.61
CA ARG A 161 11.24 4.08 -5.77
C ARG A 161 12.68 4.59 -5.71
N ARG A 162 12.89 5.86 -5.33
CA ARG A 162 14.25 6.45 -5.15
C ARG A 162 15.09 5.72 -4.10
N ARG A 163 14.45 5.05 -3.14
CA ARG A 163 15.10 4.22 -2.12
C ARG A 163 15.20 2.75 -2.50
N GLN A 164 14.98 2.45 -3.80
CA GLN A 164 14.97 1.08 -4.32
C GLN A 164 13.85 0.21 -3.74
N GLY A 165 12.80 0.82 -3.19
CA GLY A 165 11.55 0.11 -2.88
C GLY A 165 10.70 -0.07 -4.13
N ALA A 166 9.84 -1.09 -4.14
CA ALA A 166 8.94 -1.39 -5.23
C ALA A 166 7.49 -1.03 -4.87
N VAL A 167 6.66 -0.78 -5.88
CA VAL A 167 5.24 -0.47 -5.68
C VAL A 167 4.39 -1.31 -6.63
N ILE A 168 3.34 -1.91 -6.09
CA ILE A 168 2.29 -2.60 -6.84
C ILE A 168 0.99 -1.85 -6.59
N TRP A 169 0.34 -1.41 -7.65
CA TRP A 169 -0.91 -0.66 -7.56
C TRP A 169 -2.03 -1.36 -8.33
N PHE A 170 -3.02 -1.85 -7.59
CA PHE A 170 -4.25 -2.40 -8.16
C PHE A 170 -5.27 -1.29 -8.40
N THR A 171 -5.85 -1.27 -9.58
CA THR A 171 -6.88 -0.30 -9.99
C THR A 171 -8.01 -0.95 -10.78
N GLU A 172 -9.23 -0.43 -10.62
CA GLU A 172 -10.38 -0.75 -11.46
C GLU A 172 -10.63 0.32 -12.55
N HIS A 173 -9.83 1.39 -12.56
CA HIS A 173 -9.97 2.51 -13.48
C HIS A 173 -9.09 2.34 -14.72
N LEU A 174 -9.71 2.04 -15.85
CA LEU A 174 -9.02 1.93 -17.14
C LEU A 174 -8.27 3.21 -17.52
N SER A 175 -8.80 4.37 -17.14
CA SER A 175 -8.15 5.66 -17.41
C SER A 175 -6.73 5.76 -16.83
N LEU A 176 -6.47 5.12 -15.68
CA LEU A 176 -5.13 5.10 -15.11
C LEU A 176 -4.15 4.22 -15.90
N MET A 177 -4.69 3.21 -16.63
CA MET A 177 -3.85 2.33 -17.46
C MET A 177 -3.26 3.04 -18.68
N SER A 178 -3.90 4.11 -19.14
CA SER A 178 -3.42 4.93 -20.26
C SER A 178 -2.86 6.29 -19.82
N ASP A 179 -2.89 6.58 -18.51
CA ASP A 179 -2.41 7.84 -17.98
C ASP A 179 -0.88 7.89 -18.00
N ARG A 180 -0.33 8.80 -18.84
CA ARG A 180 1.11 9.04 -18.94
C ARG A 180 1.68 9.79 -17.73
N GLY A 181 0.84 10.39 -16.90
CA GLY A 181 1.23 11.02 -15.64
C GLY A 181 1.61 10.00 -14.56
N ILE A 182 1.22 8.72 -14.74
CA ILE A 182 1.63 7.62 -13.87
C ILE A 182 2.85 6.91 -14.49
N PRO A 183 4.07 7.10 -13.97
CA PRO A 183 5.28 6.54 -14.51
C PRO A 183 5.45 5.06 -14.10
N ALA A 184 4.48 4.23 -14.49
CA ALA A 184 4.54 2.79 -14.27
C ALA A 184 5.53 2.14 -15.23
N ASP A 185 6.41 1.28 -14.71
CA ASP A 185 7.41 0.55 -15.50
C ASP A 185 6.75 -0.59 -16.25
N ARG A 186 5.72 -1.19 -15.64
CA ARG A 186 4.90 -2.23 -16.27
C ARG A 186 3.43 -2.04 -15.95
N ARG A 187 2.59 -2.41 -16.90
CA ARG A 187 1.15 -2.41 -16.77
C ARG A 187 0.62 -3.79 -17.08
N TYR A 188 -0.33 -4.26 -16.28
CA TYR A 188 -0.93 -5.58 -16.43
C TYR A 188 -2.44 -5.52 -16.32
N ARG A 189 -3.09 -6.51 -16.90
CA ARG A 189 -4.51 -6.80 -16.75
C ARG A 189 -4.69 -8.20 -16.18
N ILE A 190 -5.57 -8.35 -15.21
CA ILE A 190 -6.02 -9.67 -14.75
C ILE A 190 -7.30 -10.02 -15.49
N ASP A 191 -7.23 -11.06 -16.32
CA ASP A 191 -8.39 -11.67 -16.96
C ASP A 191 -8.52 -13.12 -16.49
N SER A 192 -9.71 -13.49 -16.03
CA SER A 192 -9.96 -14.81 -15.46
C SER A 192 -8.96 -15.15 -14.36
N ASN A 193 -7.97 -15.99 -14.60
CA ASN A 193 -6.94 -16.41 -13.65
C ASN A 193 -5.52 -16.13 -14.16
N GLN A 194 -5.37 -15.25 -15.14
CA GLN A 194 -4.09 -14.96 -15.78
C GLN A 194 -3.77 -13.48 -15.71
N LEU A 195 -2.48 -13.19 -15.53
CA LEU A 195 -1.92 -11.86 -15.59
C LEU A 195 -1.37 -11.65 -17.01
N HIS A 196 -1.93 -10.69 -17.75
CA HIS A 196 -1.50 -10.32 -19.09
C HIS A 196 -0.82 -8.95 -19.05
N GLU A 197 0.24 -8.79 -19.82
CA GLU A 197 0.84 -7.48 -19.99
C GLU A 197 -0.15 -6.58 -20.74
N TRP A 198 -0.26 -5.34 -20.31
CA TRP A 198 -1.13 -4.36 -20.93
C TRP A 198 -0.42 -3.79 -22.17
N GLU A 199 -0.95 -4.14 -23.34
CA GLU A 199 -0.51 -3.53 -24.59
C GLU A 199 -1.16 -2.13 -24.68
N THR A 200 -0.34 -1.10 -24.69
CA THR A 200 -0.82 0.25 -24.99
C THR A 200 -1.02 0.31 -26.50
N ASP A 201 -2.25 0.34 -26.97
CA ASP A 201 -2.52 0.66 -28.37
C ASP A 201 -1.81 1.97 -28.71
N GLN A 202 -0.98 1.92 -29.73
CA GLN A 202 -0.18 3.03 -30.25
C GLN A 202 -1.05 4.13 -30.86
#